data_5c600b6c09081ba261b5dbffc8cace6a
#
_entry.id   5c600b6c09081ba261b5dbffc8cace6a
#
_cell.length_a   1.000
_cell.length_b   1.000
_cell.length_c   1.000
_cell.angle_alpha   90.00
_cell.angle_beta   90.00
_cell.angle_gamma   90.00
#
_symmetry.space_group_name_H-M   'P 1'
#
loop_
_entity.id
_entity.type
_entity.pdbx_description
1 polymer ?
#
loop_
_entity_poly.entity_id
_entity_poly.type
_entity_poly.pdbx_seq_one_letter_code
_entity_poly.pdbx_strand_id
1 'polypeptide(L)'
;MTVWRLVRVALAAALTAVAWPAFAGPPFVTDDPEPTDVGHWEVYGFVTGTHVQGDTDAQGGLDINYGAAKDLQLTAVIPVDFGSARTSGLGGVELAVKYRFLHQVEGSLVPDVAFFPGLVAPTTSHPLTADRTGVLLPVWAQKDLGKWSLFGGGGYEINPGADNRNFWLTGVGFTREVTERWTLGGEIYRQTADTRAGRAFAGLNAGAIYKLGDHWSLLASAGPGVENLRQAGQYDFYLALGATY
;
A
#
# COMPACT_ATOMS: atom_id res chain seq x y z
N MET A 1 6.99 30.79 47.57
CA MET A 1 7.05 30.95 46.07
C MET A 1 7.77 29.81 45.36
N THR A 2 7.63 28.56 45.76
CA THR A 2 8.50 27.51 45.23
C THR A 2 7.76 26.23 44.77
N VAL A 3 6.53 26.02 45.17
CA VAL A 3 5.79 24.79 44.87
C VAL A 3 5.11 24.85 43.47
N TRP A 4 4.72 26.02 43.01
CA TRP A 4 4.03 26.21 41.72
C TRP A 4 4.96 26.16 40.48
N ARG A 5 6.27 26.28 40.67
CA ARG A 5 7.23 26.12 39.57
C ARG A 5 7.58 24.66 39.29
N LEU A 6 7.57 23.82 40.30
CA LEU A 6 7.84 22.38 40.16
C LEU A 6 6.70 21.61 39.49
N VAL A 7 5.45 22.02 39.69
CA VAL A 7 4.27 21.42 39.03
C VAL A 7 4.24 21.73 37.53
N ARG A 8 4.70 22.90 37.10
CA ARG A 8 4.77 23.26 35.66
C ARG A 8 5.89 22.56 34.91
N VAL A 9 7.00 22.22 35.58
CA VAL A 9 8.10 21.45 34.98
C VAL A 9 7.75 19.96 34.90
N ALA A 10 7.01 19.42 35.85
CA ALA A 10 6.55 18.03 35.81
C ALA A 10 5.45 17.78 34.76
N LEU A 11 4.62 18.79 34.43
CA LEU A 11 3.62 18.67 33.37
C LEU A 11 4.21 18.83 31.96
N ALA A 12 5.35 19.52 31.83
CA ALA A 12 6.04 19.68 30.54
C ALA A 12 6.91 18.45 30.16
N ALA A 13 7.27 17.61 31.14
CA ALA A 13 8.08 16.41 30.90
C ALA A 13 7.24 15.15 30.55
N ALA A 14 5.89 15.25 30.59
CA ALA A 14 5.01 14.12 30.31
C ALA A 14 4.44 14.10 28.88
N LEU A 15 4.91 14.99 28.01
CA LEU A 15 4.49 15.10 26.60
C LEU A 15 5.63 14.80 25.62
N THR A 16 6.57 13.95 26.01
CA THR A 16 7.33 13.23 24.97
C THR A 16 6.42 12.10 24.47
N ALA A 17 5.58 12.44 23.50
CA ALA A 17 4.95 11.43 22.68
C ALA A 17 6.10 10.61 22.09
N VAL A 18 6.25 9.37 22.54
CA VAL A 18 7.05 8.38 21.85
C VAL A 18 6.36 8.22 20.50
N ALA A 19 6.94 8.80 19.47
CA ALA A 19 6.51 8.51 18.10
C ALA A 19 6.79 7.00 17.91
N TRP A 20 5.74 6.22 17.88
CA TRP A 20 5.82 4.82 17.53
C TRP A 20 6.07 4.78 16.02
N PRO A 21 6.99 3.93 15.54
CA PRO A 21 7.18 3.79 14.11
C PRO A 21 5.84 3.45 13.47
N ALA A 22 5.39 4.30 12.56
CA ALA A 22 4.28 3.99 11.69
C ALA A 22 4.75 2.82 10.81
N PHE A 23 3.92 1.79 10.69
CA PHE A 23 4.19 0.71 9.76
C PHE A 23 3.88 1.26 8.36
N ALA A 24 4.89 1.30 7.50
CA ALA A 24 4.72 1.66 6.10
C ALA A 24 3.91 0.58 5.38
N GLY A 25 2.92 1.02 4.63
CA GLY A 25 2.07 0.19 3.78
C GLY A 25 0.79 -0.33 4.45
N PRO A 26 -0.36 0.27 4.16
CA PRO A 26 -1.65 -0.33 4.52
C PRO A 26 -1.89 -1.61 3.71
N PRO A 27 -2.73 -2.55 4.19
CA PRO A 27 -3.07 -3.75 3.44
C PRO A 27 -4.07 -3.44 2.31
N PHE A 28 -3.93 -2.30 1.66
CA PHE A 28 -4.88 -1.74 0.70
C PHE A 28 -4.24 -1.57 -0.68
N VAL A 29 -5.07 -1.39 -1.69
CA VAL A 29 -4.64 -1.01 -3.05
C VAL A 29 -4.14 0.45 -3.07
N THR A 30 -4.74 1.30 -2.23
CA THR A 30 -4.30 2.67 -2.00
C THR A 30 -3.10 2.66 -1.06
N ASP A 31 -2.00 3.26 -1.48
CA ASP A 31 -0.78 3.31 -0.68
C ASP A 31 -0.67 4.64 0.10
N ASP A 32 0.27 4.70 1.01
CA ASP A 32 0.63 5.88 1.80
C ASP A 32 1.96 6.51 1.34
N PRO A 33 2.25 7.75 1.75
CA PRO A 33 3.49 8.43 1.39
C PRO A 33 4.67 8.11 2.32
N GLU A 34 4.52 7.23 3.31
CA GLU A 34 5.52 7.02 4.34
C GLU A 34 6.62 6.07 3.87
N PRO A 35 7.90 6.51 3.77
CA PRO A 35 9.00 5.61 3.49
C PRO A 35 9.41 4.80 4.71
N THR A 36 9.94 3.62 4.51
CA THR A 36 10.63 2.83 5.53
C THR A 36 11.71 3.65 6.24
N ASP A 37 11.85 3.51 7.54
CA ASP A 37 12.84 4.22 8.36
C ASP A 37 14.28 3.97 7.87
N VAL A 38 15.12 5.01 7.98
CA VAL A 38 16.51 4.97 7.47
C VAL A 38 17.31 3.82 8.07
N GLY A 39 17.85 2.98 7.20
CA GLY A 39 18.67 1.82 7.58
C GLY A 39 17.86 0.59 7.98
N HIS A 40 16.52 0.67 7.97
CA HIS A 40 15.64 -0.45 8.28
C HIS A 40 15.14 -1.14 7.00
N TRP A 41 14.70 -2.36 7.19
CA TRP A 41 14.05 -3.19 6.18
C TRP A 41 12.62 -3.49 6.59
N GLU A 42 11.71 -3.43 5.64
CA GLU A 42 10.36 -3.96 5.76
C GLU A 42 10.15 -4.99 4.66
N VAL A 43 9.82 -6.21 5.06
CA VAL A 43 9.64 -7.33 4.14
C VAL A 43 8.26 -7.95 4.37
N TYR A 44 7.46 -8.01 3.32
CA TYR A 44 6.14 -8.62 3.34
C TYR A 44 6.13 -9.87 2.46
N GLY A 45 5.81 -11.01 3.08
CA GLY A 45 5.37 -12.20 2.35
C GLY A 45 3.87 -12.08 2.12
N PHE A 46 3.42 -11.87 0.89
CA PHE A 46 2.04 -11.54 0.59
C PHE A 46 1.34 -12.54 -0.35
N VAL A 47 0.02 -12.54 -0.30
CA VAL A 47 -0.90 -13.08 -1.30
C VAL A 47 -1.99 -12.06 -1.54
N THR A 48 -2.27 -11.75 -2.80
CA THR A 48 -3.37 -10.88 -3.22
C THR A 48 -4.08 -11.47 -4.42
N GLY A 49 -5.32 -11.11 -4.63
CA GLY A 49 -6.05 -11.57 -5.81
C GLY A 49 -7.42 -10.95 -5.95
N THR A 50 -7.96 -11.15 -7.15
CA THR A 50 -9.30 -10.73 -7.54
C THR A 50 -10.10 -11.93 -8.00
N HIS A 51 -11.30 -12.09 -7.48
CA HIS A 51 -12.26 -13.10 -7.92
C HIS A 51 -13.35 -12.44 -8.77
N VAL A 52 -13.58 -12.98 -9.96
CA VAL A 52 -14.61 -12.51 -10.90
C VAL A 52 -15.32 -13.69 -11.54
N GLN A 53 -16.65 -13.82 -11.38
CA GLN A 53 -17.49 -14.80 -12.08
C GLN A 53 -17.04 -16.29 -11.95
N GLY A 54 -16.45 -16.67 -10.83
CA GLY A 54 -15.97 -18.03 -10.59
C GLY A 54 -14.49 -18.25 -10.89
N ASP A 55 -13.82 -17.29 -11.54
CA ASP A 55 -12.38 -17.31 -11.77
C ASP A 55 -11.66 -16.46 -10.73
N THR A 56 -10.49 -16.91 -10.31
CA THR A 56 -9.60 -16.18 -9.39
C THR A 56 -8.26 -15.98 -10.06
N ASP A 57 -7.88 -14.71 -10.22
CA ASP A 57 -6.52 -14.32 -10.55
C ASP A 57 -5.83 -13.86 -9.29
N ALA A 58 -4.68 -14.45 -8.97
CA ALA A 58 -3.95 -14.16 -7.74
C ALA A 58 -2.45 -14.14 -7.98
N GLN A 59 -1.76 -13.44 -7.10
CA GLN A 59 -0.31 -13.46 -7.00
C GLN A 59 0.10 -13.53 -5.53
N GLY A 60 1.24 -14.16 -5.28
CA GLY A 60 1.89 -14.15 -3.98
C GLY A 60 3.38 -13.94 -4.16
N GLY A 61 4.05 -13.39 -3.18
CA GLY A 61 5.47 -13.09 -3.36
C GLY A 61 6.08 -12.38 -2.18
N LEU A 62 7.18 -11.70 -2.47
CA LEU A 62 7.88 -10.86 -1.51
C LEU A 62 7.82 -9.41 -1.99
N ASP A 63 7.47 -8.52 -1.07
CA ASP A 63 7.63 -7.08 -1.19
C ASP A 63 8.70 -6.66 -0.18
N ILE A 64 9.80 -6.09 -0.69
CA ILE A 64 11.01 -5.79 0.07
C ILE A 64 11.27 -4.30 -0.04
N ASN A 65 11.28 -3.63 1.10
CA ASN A 65 11.46 -2.19 1.23
C ASN A 65 12.67 -1.90 2.09
N TYR A 66 13.47 -0.90 1.70
CA TYR A 66 14.66 -0.45 2.41
C TYR A 66 14.70 1.06 2.54
N GLY A 67 14.80 1.57 3.74
CA GLY A 67 15.02 2.98 4.01
C GLY A 67 16.44 3.41 3.68
N ALA A 68 16.66 3.85 2.43
CA ALA A 68 17.99 4.14 1.92
C ALA A 68 18.58 5.46 2.41
N ALA A 69 17.72 6.45 2.66
CA ALA A 69 18.08 7.76 3.19
C ALA A 69 16.83 8.40 3.82
N LYS A 70 17.01 9.56 4.45
CA LYS A 70 15.87 10.34 4.94
C LYS A 70 14.88 10.57 3.80
N ASP A 71 13.61 10.21 4.04
CA ASP A 71 12.50 10.38 3.10
C ASP A 71 12.62 9.57 1.80
N LEU A 72 13.52 8.58 1.75
CA LEU A 72 13.79 7.78 0.56
C LEU A 72 13.77 6.28 0.85
N GLN A 73 12.87 5.56 0.20
CA GLN A 73 12.76 4.11 0.23
C GLN A 73 13.07 3.52 -1.15
N LEU A 74 13.76 2.40 -1.15
CA LEU A 74 13.92 1.52 -2.32
C LEU A 74 13.01 0.31 -2.13
N THR A 75 12.28 -0.05 -3.18
CA THR A 75 11.32 -1.17 -3.17
C THR A 75 11.63 -2.18 -4.26
N ALA A 76 11.49 -3.46 -3.94
CA ALA A 76 11.50 -4.56 -4.90
C ALA A 76 10.35 -5.52 -4.62
N VAL A 77 9.44 -5.73 -5.60
CA VAL A 77 8.37 -6.72 -5.50
C VAL A 77 8.66 -7.87 -6.46
N ILE A 78 8.66 -9.09 -5.93
CA ILE A 78 8.95 -10.32 -6.66
C ILE A 78 7.73 -11.25 -6.57
N PRO A 79 6.75 -11.14 -7.49
CA PRO A 79 5.52 -11.90 -7.44
C PRO A 79 5.63 -13.22 -8.20
N VAL A 80 4.81 -14.18 -7.78
CA VAL A 80 4.47 -15.40 -8.53
C VAL A 80 2.98 -15.35 -8.82
N ASP A 81 2.63 -15.32 -10.10
CA ASP A 81 1.24 -15.32 -10.55
C ASP A 81 0.68 -16.75 -10.53
N PHE A 82 -0.56 -16.88 -10.10
CA PHE A 82 -1.32 -18.12 -10.12
C PHE A 82 -2.82 -17.83 -10.19
N GLY A 83 -3.63 -18.81 -10.56
CA GLY A 83 -5.07 -18.61 -10.63
C GLY A 83 -5.81 -19.73 -11.38
N SER A 84 -7.13 -19.65 -11.43
CA SER A 84 -8.00 -20.68 -12.00
C SER A 84 -7.81 -20.86 -13.50
N ALA A 85 -7.49 -19.78 -14.21
CA ALA A 85 -7.40 -19.76 -15.68
C ALA A 85 -5.97 -19.82 -16.22
N ARG A 86 -4.94 -19.86 -15.35
CA ARG A 86 -3.54 -19.61 -15.75
C ARG A 86 -2.58 -20.67 -15.24
N THR A 87 -1.54 -20.91 -16.04
CA THR A 87 -0.33 -21.59 -15.56
C THR A 87 0.39 -20.66 -14.58
N SER A 88 0.80 -21.16 -13.42
CA SER A 88 1.59 -20.39 -12.46
C SER A 88 3.00 -20.10 -12.98
N GLY A 89 3.55 -18.94 -12.63
CA GLY A 89 4.89 -18.53 -13.02
C GLY A 89 5.33 -17.23 -12.36
N LEU A 90 6.60 -16.88 -12.50
CA LEU A 90 7.13 -15.62 -11.99
C LEU A 90 6.44 -14.46 -12.72
N GLY A 91 5.83 -13.56 -11.98
CA GLY A 91 5.18 -12.34 -12.49
C GLY A 91 6.20 -11.25 -12.84
N GLY A 92 5.73 -10.09 -13.24
CA GLY A 92 6.59 -8.94 -13.50
C GLY A 92 7.27 -8.46 -12.21
N VAL A 93 8.61 -8.38 -12.21
CA VAL A 93 9.37 -7.87 -11.07
C VAL A 93 9.29 -6.34 -11.06
N GLU A 94 8.80 -5.78 -9.94
CA GLU A 94 8.76 -4.34 -9.74
C GLU A 94 10.01 -3.85 -9.01
N LEU A 95 10.58 -2.73 -9.48
CA LEU A 95 11.61 -1.96 -8.80
C LEU A 95 11.14 -0.51 -8.73
N ALA A 96 11.07 0.04 -7.53
CA ALA A 96 10.50 1.36 -7.31
C ALA A 96 11.28 2.18 -6.26
N VAL A 97 11.02 3.49 -6.26
CA VAL A 97 11.62 4.44 -5.32
C VAL A 97 10.51 5.32 -4.76
N LYS A 98 10.25 5.26 -3.44
CA LYS A 98 9.33 6.18 -2.77
C LYS A 98 10.13 7.36 -2.21
N TYR A 99 9.76 8.57 -2.60
CA TYR A 99 10.38 9.80 -2.11
C TYR A 99 9.33 10.75 -1.54
N ARG A 100 9.36 10.93 -0.22
CA ARG A 100 8.50 11.89 0.49
C ARG A 100 9.10 13.28 0.41
N PHE A 101 8.50 14.14 -0.40
CA PHE A 101 9.00 15.50 -0.66
C PHE A 101 8.24 16.59 0.10
N LEU A 102 7.09 16.29 0.69
CA LEU A 102 6.33 17.19 1.55
C LEU A 102 6.01 16.49 2.86
N HIS A 103 6.25 17.18 3.96
CA HIS A 103 5.96 16.70 5.31
C HIS A 103 4.71 17.35 5.86
N GLN A 104 3.89 16.55 6.54
CA GLN A 104 2.74 17.08 7.24
C GLN A 104 3.15 18.05 8.34
N VAL A 105 2.30 19.05 8.56
CA VAL A 105 2.48 20.03 9.62
C VAL A 105 1.38 19.81 10.66
N GLU A 106 1.78 19.59 11.91
CA GLU A 106 0.82 19.42 13.02
C GLU A 106 -0.05 20.68 13.18
N GLY A 107 -1.34 20.48 13.46
CA GLY A 107 -2.30 21.58 13.60
C GLY A 107 -2.69 22.29 12.29
N SER A 108 -2.21 21.81 11.13
CA SER A 108 -2.56 22.34 9.81
C SER A 108 -3.18 21.26 8.91
N LEU A 109 -3.66 21.66 7.73
CA LEU A 109 -4.15 20.74 6.69
C LEU A 109 -3.05 20.24 5.75
N VAL A 110 -1.81 20.67 5.92
CA VAL A 110 -0.68 20.20 5.09
C VAL A 110 -0.43 18.71 5.33
N PRO A 111 -0.53 17.85 4.30
CA PRO A 111 -0.30 16.40 4.43
C PRO A 111 1.19 16.07 4.22
N ASP A 112 1.56 14.81 4.50
CA ASP A 112 2.71 14.19 3.85
C ASP A 112 2.37 13.89 2.39
N VAL A 113 3.36 14.03 1.48
CA VAL A 113 3.21 13.66 0.07
C VAL A 113 4.47 13.01 -0.44
N ALA A 114 4.32 11.86 -1.09
CA ALA A 114 5.40 11.16 -1.75
C ALA A 114 5.11 10.88 -3.23
N PHE A 115 6.16 10.89 -4.03
CA PHE A 115 6.17 10.33 -5.38
C PHE A 115 6.83 8.95 -5.35
N PHE A 116 6.20 7.96 -5.97
CA PHE A 116 6.63 6.56 -5.88
C PHE A 116 6.80 5.92 -7.27
N PRO A 117 7.68 6.45 -8.14
CA PRO A 117 7.89 5.89 -9.46
C PRO A 117 8.49 4.48 -9.40
N GLY A 118 8.05 3.62 -10.31
CA GLY A 118 8.53 2.26 -10.43
C GLY A 118 8.59 1.76 -11.86
N LEU A 119 9.31 0.67 -12.04
CA LEU A 119 9.42 -0.08 -13.28
C LEU A 119 8.98 -1.52 -13.03
N VAL A 120 8.11 -2.05 -13.88
CA VAL A 120 7.73 -3.47 -13.86
C VAL A 120 8.45 -4.17 -14.99
N ALA A 121 9.50 -4.91 -14.64
CA ALA A 121 10.32 -5.64 -15.62
C ALA A 121 9.63 -6.97 -16.00
N PRO A 122 9.51 -7.30 -17.29
CA PRO A 122 8.99 -8.58 -17.73
C PRO A 122 9.93 -9.71 -17.31
N THR A 123 9.36 -10.86 -16.97
CA THR A 123 10.13 -12.07 -16.69
C THR A 123 10.07 -13.02 -17.86
N THR A 124 11.13 -13.82 -18.07
CA THR A 124 11.25 -14.72 -19.22
C THR A 124 10.33 -15.95 -19.15
N SER A 125 9.68 -16.19 -18.02
CA SER A 125 8.99 -17.46 -17.80
C SER A 125 7.54 -17.47 -18.27
N HIS A 126 7.02 -16.39 -18.97
CA HIS A 126 5.59 -16.34 -18.99
C HIS A 126 4.87 -15.73 -20.18
N PRO A 127 3.79 -16.38 -20.66
CA PRO A 127 2.75 -15.71 -21.46
C PRO A 127 1.87 -14.73 -20.66
N LEU A 128 2.04 -14.60 -19.33
CA LEU A 128 1.24 -13.77 -18.45
C LEU A 128 1.86 -12.40 -18.15
N THR A 129 3.15 -12.23 -18.32
CA THR A 129 3.81 -10.94 -18.17
C THR A 129 3.78 -10.15 -19.47
N ALA A 130 3.65 -8.83 -19.38
CA ALA A 130 3.90 -7.97 -20.52
C ALA A 130 5.30 -8.28 -21.10
N ASP A 131 5.42 -8.30 -22.41
CA ASP A 131 6.68 -8.49 -23.12
C ASP A 131 7.61 -7.26 -23.08
N ARG A 132 7.18 -6.21 -22.37
CA ARG A 132 7.85 -4.91 -22.25
C ARG A 132 7.76 -4.36 -20.83
N THR A 133 8.76 -3.56 -20.46
CA THR A 133 8.79 -2.89 -19.16
C THR A 133 7.65 -1.88 -19.02
N GLY A 134 6.86 -2.04 -17.98
CA GLY A 134 5.85 -1.08 -17.52
C GLY A 134 6.47 0.04 -16.68
N VAL A 135 5.77 1.15 -16.53
CA VAL A 135 6.19 2.29 -15.70
C VAL A 135 5.04 2.73 -14.81
N LEU A 136 5.32 2.86 -13.51
CA LEU A 136 4.39 3.31 -12.49
C LEU A 136 4.74 4.75 -12.11
N LEU A 137 3.76 5.63 -12.00
CA LEU A 137 3.96 7.05 -11.68
C LEU A 137 2.94 7.53 -10.63
N PRO A 138 2.82 6.89 -9.45
CA PRO A 138 1.88 7.29 -8.43
C PRO A 138 2.40 8.44 -7.55
N VAL A 139 1.45 9.22 -7.04
CA VAL A 139 1.63 10.21 -5.98
C VAL A 139 0.66 9.87 -4.87
N TRP A 140 1.16 9.72 -3.67
CA TRP A 140 0.40 9.40 -2.48
C TRP A 140 0.48 10.52 -1.46
N ALA A 141 -0.60 10.75 -0.75
CA ALA A 141 -0.69 11.76 0.30
C ALA A 141 -1.35 11.17 1.55
N GLN A 142 -0.93 11.62 2.75
CA GLN A 142 -1.51 11.20 4.02
C GLN A 142 -1.58 12.35 5.01
N LYS A 143 -2.65 12.35 5.79
CA LYS A 143 -2.80 13.25 6.94
C LYS A 143 -3.19 12.47 8.18
N ASP A 144 -2.37 12.59 9.22
CA ASP A 144 -2.65 12.00 10.52
C ASP A 144 -3.42 12.97 11.40
N LEU A 145 -4.45 12.45 12.05
CA LEU A 145 -5.38 13.16 12.93
C LEU A 145 -5.55 12.36 14.23
N GLY A 146 -4.54 12.44 15.11
CA GLY A 146 -4.46 11.64 16.33
C GLY A 146 -4.30 10.15 16.01
N LYS A 147 -5.33 9.33 16.33
CA LYS A 147 -5.31 7.88 16.04
C LYS A 147 -5.85 7.52 14.64
N TRP A 148 -6.19 8.49 13.85
CA TRP A 148 -6.69 8.30 12.50
C TRP A 148 -5.62 8.74 11.49
N SER A 149 -5.45 7.95 10.43
CA SER A 149 -4.72 8.34 9.23
C SER A 149 -5.68 8.33 8.06
N LEU A 150 -5.74 9.44 7.31
CA LEU A 150 -6.46 9.56 6.06
C LEU A 150 -5.43 9.64 4.93
N PHE A 151 -5.48 8.72 3.99
CA PHE A 151 -4.52 8.63 2.90
C PHE A 151 -5.22 8.48 1.55
N GLY A 152 -4.52 8.81 0.49
CA GLY A 152 -5.06 8.68 -0.86
C GLY A 152 -4.18 9.30 -1.91
N GLY A 153 -4.58 9.11 -3.16
CA GLY A 153 -3.85 9.58 -4.30
C GLY A 153 -4.08 8.70 -5.52
N GLY A 154 -3.03 8.46 -6.27
CA GLY A 154 -3.06 7.57 -7.41
C GLY A 154 -1.97 7.85 -8.41
N GLY A 155 -1.93 7.08 -9.48
CA GLY A 155 -0.92 7.18 -10.50
C GLY A 155 -1.37 6.77 -11.88
N TYR A 156 -0.58 7.18 -12.84
CA TYR A 156 -0.70 6.73 -14.21
C TYR A 156 0.27 5.58 -14.44
N GLU A 157 -0.23 4.50 -15.02
CA GLU A 157 0.57 3.35 -15.37
C GLU A 157 0.72 3.23 -16.89
N ILE A 158 1.97 3.25 -17.35
CA ILE A 158 2.34 2.94 -18.72
C ILE A 158 2.46 1.43 -18.80
N ASN A 159 1.49 0.80 -19.45
CA ASN A 159 1.34 -0.65 -19.53
C ASN A 159 1.45 -1.10 -21.01
N PRO A 160 2.68 -1.26 -21.54
CA PRO A 160 2.90 -1.60 -22.94
C PRO A 160 2.56 -3.07 -23.21
N GLY A 161 2.03 -3.35 -24.40
CA GLY A 161 1.64 -4.68 -24.85
C GLY A 161 0.57 -4.58 -25.94
N ALA A 162 0.42 -5.63 -26.77
CA ALA A 162 -0.49 -5.59 -27.93
C ALA A 162 -1.95 -5.34 -27.55
N ASP A 163 -2.42 -5.97 -26.48
CA ASP A 163 -3.78 -5.86 -25.97
C ASP A 163 -3.90 -5.00 -24.71
N ASN A 164 -2.79 -4.46 -24.21
CA ASN A 164 -2.73 -3.63 -23.04
C ASN A 164 -3.14 -2.17 -23.31
N ARG A 165 -3.51 -1.48 -22.26
CA ARG A 165 -3.76 -0.04 -22.21
C ARG A 165 -3.07 0.54 -21.00
N ASN A 166 -2.56 1.76 -21.17
CA ASN A 166 -2.19 2.58 -20.03
C ASN A 166 -3.45 2.91 -19.21
N PHE A 167 -3.31 2.96 -17.90
CA PHE A 167 -4.45 3.13 -17.02
C PHE A 167 -4.14 4.07 -15.84
N TRP A 168 -5.18 4.50 -15.16
CA TRP A 168 -5.11 5.23 -13.91
C TRP A 168 -5.56 4.33 -12.78
N LEU A 169 -4.81 4.34 -11.69
CA LEU A 169 -5.21 3.84 -10.39
C LEU A 169 -5.37 5.02 -9.45
N THR A 170 -6.49 5.10 -8.74
CA THR A 170 -6.75 6.16 -7.75
C THR A 170 -7.49 5.56 -6.56
N GLY A 171 -7.24 6.07 -5.36
CA GLY A 171 -7.92 5.61 -4.17
C GLY A 171 -7.86 6.59 -3.02
N VAL A 172 -8.75 6.38 -2.07
CA VAL A 172 -8.80 7.06 -0.77
C VAL A 172 -9.10 6.02 0.29
N GLY A 173 -8.32 6.02 1.35
CA GLY A 173 -8.48 5.14 2.48
C GLY A 173 -8.30 5.86 3.81
N PHE A 174 -8.64 5.15 4.85
CA PHE A 174 -8.38 5.57 6.22
C PHE A 174 -7.96 4.37 7.06
N THR A 175 -7.16 4.65 8.08
CA THR A 175 -6.89 3.70 9.16
C THR A 175 -7.15 4.34 10.50
N ARG A 176 -7.34 3.51 11.52
CA ARG A 176 -7.47 3.93 12.91
C ARG A 176 -6.77 2.94 13.83
N GLU A 177 -5.90 3.45 14.67
CA GLU A 177 -5.37 2.69 15.81
C GLU A 177 -6.47 2.48 16.85
N VAL A 178 -6.99 1.25 16.95
CA VAL A 178 -8.04 0.87 17.90
C VAL A 178 -7.44 0.47 19.24
N THR A 179 -6.31 -0.26 19.19
CA THR A 179 -5.49 -0.63 20.35
C THR A 179 -4.02 -0.53 19.96
N GLU A 180 -3.09 -0.76 20.90
CA GLU A 180 -1.65 -0.83 20.61
C GLU A 180 -1.27 -1.91 19.59
N ARG A 181 -2.13 -2.93 19.40
CA ARG A 181 -1.88 -4.04 18.47
C ARG A 181 -2.77 -4.04 17.24
N TRP A 182 -3.92 -3.39 17.28
CA TRP A 182 -4.90 -3.41 16.21
C TRP A 182 -5.04 -2.05 15.55
N THR A 183 -4.79 -2.01 14.26
CA THR A 183 -5.19 -0.93 13.36
C THR A 183 -6.24 -1.47 12.40
N LEU A 184 -7.38 -0.79 12.28
CA LEU A 184 -8.47 -1.13 11.36
C LEU A 184 -8.62 -0.02 10.33
N GLY A 185 -9.08 -0.35 9.14
CA GLY A 185 -9.27 0.65 8.10
C GLY A 185 -10.18 0.20 6.98
N GLY A 186 -10.28 1.05 5.98
CA GLY A 186 -11.01 0.79 4.76
C GLY A 186 -10.60 1.75 3.66
N GLU A 187 -10.88 1.36 2.43
CA GLU A 187 -10.61 2.16 1.24
C GLU A 187 -11.74 2.08 0.23
N ILE A 188 -11.79 3.06 -0.64
CA ILE A 188 -12.43 2.98 -1.95
C ILE A 188 -11.37 3.30 -3.00
N TYR A 189 -11.27 2.48 -4.03
CA TYR A 189 -10.34 2.69 -5.11
C TYR A 189 -10.99 2.45 -6.47
N ARG A 190 -10.38 2.97 -7.52
CA ARG A 190 -10.82 2.82 -8.88
C ARG A 190 -9.64 2.68 -9.83
N GLN A 191 -9.71 1.68 -10.71
CA GLN A 191 -8.80 1.49 -11.82
C GLN A 191 -9.54 1.68 -13.14
N THR A 192 -8.97 2.43 -14.08
CA THR A 192 -9.46 2.45 -15.46
C THR A 192 -9.03 1.17 -16.18
N ALA A 193 -9.64 0.88 -17.35
CA ALA A 193 -9.31 -0.34 -18.07
C ALA A 193 -7.81 -0.41 -18.43
N ASP A 194 -7.17 -1.51 -18.06
CA ASP A 194 -5.76 -1.84 -18.29
C ASP A 194 -5.50 -2.67 -19.55
N THR A 195 -6.57 -3.19 -20.13
CA THR A 195 -6.56 -3.90 -21.42
C THR A 195 -7.58 -3.33 -22.38
N ARG A 196 -7.46 -3.62 -23.69
CA ARG A 196 -8.36 -3.12 -24.72
C ARG A 196 -9.77 -3.69 -24.59
N ALA A 197 -9.89 -4.95 -24.17
CA ALA A 197 -11.17 -5.64 -23.91
C ALA A 197 -11.64 -5.46 -22.48
N GLY A 198 -10.77 -5.01 -21.57
CA GLY A 198 -11.06 -4.80 -20.15
C GLY A 198 -12.00 -3.63 -19.89
N ARG A 199 -12.49 -3.57 -18.67
CA ARG A 199 -13.35 -2.50 -18.18
C ARG A 199 -12.71 -1.84 -16.96
N ALA A 200 -13.07 -0.58 -16.72
CA ALA A 200 -12.78 0.06 -15.46
C ALA A 200 -13.49 -0.68 -14.34
N PHE A 201 -12.88 -0.68 -13.17
CA PHE A 201 -13.51 -1.23 -11.98
C PHE A 201 -13.19 -0.40 -10.73
N ALA A 202 -14.05 -0.49 -9.74
CA ALA A 202 -13.87 0.11 -8.43
C ALA A 202 -14.15 -0.92 -7.35
N GLY A 203 -13.38 -0.87 -6.27
CA GLY A 203 -13.51 -1.75 -5.11
C GLY A 203 -13.68 -0.95 -3.82
N LEU A 204 -14.26 -1.59 -2.82
CA LEU A 204 -14.42 -1.11 -1.46
C LEU A 204 -13.88 -2.17 -0.51
N ASN A 205 -12.72 -1.93 0.11
CA ASN A 205 -12.09 -2.87 1.01
C ASN A 205 -12.19 -2.44 2.46
N ALA A 206 -12.34 -3.41 3.35
CA ALA A 206 -12.10 -3.29 4.77
C ALA A 206 -10.83 -4.07 5.11
N GLY A 207 -10.00 -3.55 6.01
CA GLY A 207 -8.74 -4.16 6.35
C GLY A 207 -8.32 -3.98 7.79
N ALA A 208 -7.31 -4.76 8.18
CA ALA A 208 -6.74 -4.74 9.51
C ALA A 208 -5.24 -5.02 9.47
N ILE A 209 -4.52 -4.41 10.40
CA ILE A 209 -3.13 -4.72 10.74
C ILE A 209 -3.10 -5.19 12.19
N TYR A 210 -2.49 -6.34 12.43
CA TYR A 210 -2.29 -6.88 13.78
C TYR A 210 -0.81 -7.05 14.08
N LYS A 211 -0.31 -6.33 15.08
CA LYS A 211 1.06 -6.44 15.57
C LYS A 211 1.21 -7.74 16.39
N LEU A 212 1.96 -8.70 15.87
CA LEU A 212 2.27 -9.95 16.55
C LEU A 212 3.36 -9.77 17.61
N GLY A 213 4.23 -8.78 17.44
CA GLY A 213 5.33 -8.40 18.32
C GLY A 213 6.03 -7.15 17.80
N ASP A 214 7.25 -6.91 18.24
CA ASP A 214 8.00 -5.68 17.91
C ASP A 214 8.43 -5.63 16.44
N HIS A 215 8.60 -6.80 15.82
CA HIS A 215 9.10 -6.90 14.43
C HIS A 215 8.11 -7.54 13.46
N TRP A 216 7.00 -8.09 13.93
CA TRP A 216 6.10 -8.86 13.07
C TRP A 216 4.68 -8.32 13.10
N SER A 217 4.08 -8.27 11.92
CA SER A 217 2.68 -7.87 11.75
C SER A 217 1.96 -8.80 10.76
N LEU A 218 0.67 -8.99 10.99
CA LEU A 218 -0.25 -9.62 10.05
C LEU A 218 -1.14 -8.55 9.46
N LEU A 219 -1.21 -8.49 8.12
CA LEU A 219 -2.00 -7.52 7.38
C LEU A 219 -3.05 -8.26 6.56
N ALA A 220 -4.28 -7.78 6.55
CA ALA A 220 -5.32 -8.35 5.72
C ALA A 220 -6.31 -7.28 5.27
N SER A 221 -6.80 -7.40 4.04
CA SER A 221 -7.97 -6.66 3.56
C SER A 221 -8.78 -7.51 2.60
N ALA A 222 -10.04 -7.21 2.49
CA ALA A 222 -10.93 -7.77 1.47
C ALA A 222 -12.15 -6.88 1.27
N GLY A 223 -12.76 -7.00 0.09
CA GLY A 223 -14.00 -6.31 -0.18
C GLY A 223 -14.58 -6.55 -1.56
N PRO A 224 -15.83 -6.12 -1.78
CA PRO A 224 -16.49 -6.29 -3.05
C PRO A 224 -16.09 -5.24 -4.08
N GLY A 225 -16.10 -5.60 -5.36
CA GLY A 225 -16.20 -4.65 -6.45
C GLY A 225 -17.53 -3.88 -6.38
N VAL A 226 -17.48 -2.56 -6.58
CA VAL A 226 -18.67 -1.69 -6.48
C VAL A 226 -19.10 -1.10 -7.83
N GLU A 227 -18.29 -1.22 -8.87
CA GLU A 227 -18.62 -0.83 -10.24
C GLU A 227 -19.06 -2.07 -11.04
N ASN A 228 -20.16 -1.99 -11.79
CA ASN A 228 -20.72 -3.10 -12.59
C ASN A 228 -21.21 -4.34 -11.77
N LEU A 229 -21.70 -4.13 -10.58
CA LEU A 229 -22.18 -5.17 -9.64
C LEU A 229 -23.11 -6.23 -10.23
N ARG A 230 -23.83 -5.93 -11.31
CA ARG A 230 -24.78 -6.88 -11.92
C ARG A 230 -24.13 -7.97 -12.77
N GLN A 231 -22.84 -7.88 -13.05
CA GLN A 231 -22.14 -8.80 -13.95
C GLN A 231 -21.06 -9.66 -13.27
N ALA A 232 -20.66 -9.33 -12.06
CA ALA A 232 -19.61 -10.07 -11.40
C ALA A 232 -19.81 -10.06 -9.89
N GLY A 233 -19.93 -11.22 -9.27
CA GLY A 233 -19.61 -11.37 -7.86
C GLY A 233 -18.09 -11.18 -7.70
N GLN A 234 -17.63 -9.93 -7.91
CA GLN A 234 -16.23 -9.57 -7.80
C GLN A 234 -15.90 -9.25 -6.35
N TYR A 235 -14.82 -9.77 -5.88
CA TYR A 235 -14.19 -9.35 -4.63
C TYR A 235 -12.67 -9.41 -4.76
N ASP A 236 -12.02 -8.55 -3.99
CA ASP A 236 -10.57 -8.51 -3.89
C ASP A 236 -10.16 -8.93 -2.49
N PHE A 237 -8.95 -9.45 -2.35
CA PHE A 237 -8.36 -9.80 -1.08
C PHE A 237 -6.85 -9.56 -1.07
N TYR A 238 -6.33 -9.26 0.10
CA TYR A 238 -4.92 -9.18 0.40
C TYR A 238 -4.64 -9.80 1.77
N LEU A 239 -3.54 -10.54 1.88
CA LEU A 239 -3.03 -11.09 3.13
C LEU A 239 -1.51 -11.02 3.10
N ALA A 240 -0.88 -10.53 4.17
CA ALA A 240 0.57 -10.52 4.28
C ALA A 240 1.04 -10.77 5.72
N LEU A 241 2.23 -11.36 5.82
CA LEU A 241 3.05 -11.38 7.02
C LEU A 241 4.20 -10.42 6.80
N GLY A 242 4.24 -9.35 7.58
CA GLY A 242 5.27 -8.31 7.55
C GLY A 242 6.32 -8.52 8.62
N ALA A 243 7.56 -8.18 8.29
CA ALA A 243 8.70 -8.16 9.19
C ALA A 243 9.47 -6.84 9.05
N THR A 244 9.80 -6.19 10.18
CA THR A 244 10.56 -4.92 10.23
C THR A 244 11.85 -5.11 11.03
N TYR A 245 13.00 -4.72 10.47
CA TYR A 245 14.33 -4.88 11.08
C TYR A 245 15.22 -3.65 10.86
#